data_56d86a0b5d834b8ac6bdc32f8874438c
#
_entry.id   56d86a0b5d834b8ac6bdc32f8874438c
#
_cell.length_a   1.000
_cell.length_b   1.000
_cell.length_c   1.000
_cell.angle_alpha   90.00
_cell.angle_beta   90.00
_cell.angle_gamma   90.00
#
_symmetry.space_group_name_H-M   'P 1'
#
loop_
_entity.id
_entity.type
_entity.pdbx_description
1 polymer ?
#
loop_
_entity_poly.entity_id
_entity_poly.type
_entity_poly.pdbx_seq_one_letter_code
_entity_poly.pdbx_strand_id
1 'polypeptide(L)'
;PEQPYDVSGWTLPYLFGVRVIEARTPLDDAVRGAMEDLSSEPLGWLAEGDAQSWDSPPGVGFDSHPVARGIVPPAGAASGGGGSLILDPAQNNSYKALAEAWRRGGSARFQSGAAGSDGQGGSSGRWIVSGLGGGVQNELVADYALRASRGGSAGTPVGQPRIGLYRPWSASMDEGWSRWLMEMYGIAHTNLYNADVRAGDLKSRYDVIVLSDMRAGQIINGSAPGTVPPRYAGGIGPEGLREIDAFVRAGGTLVTVNGSSQLAIDELHLPVSNVIQGVSRDEYFAGGAIVELLVDPSHPVMSGMEERSKVFIGGSPVFTTEEGFEGHVLAKYSENGSPLMSGYYLGEEHVQGYAAALDVKYGDGRVVLLGFRPQWRGQPFGTFKVFFNAALYSSEVAAQAPENDDFWTKPEKPESEEEEGDGNGRR
;
A
#
# COMPACT_ATOMS: atom_id res chain seq x y z
N PRO A 1 28.81 -6.50 11.41
CA PRO A 1 28.77 -5.21 12.10
C PRO A 1 27.77 -5.25 13.25
N GLU A 2 28.07 -4.54 14.36
CA GLU A 2 27.12 -4.39 15.45
C GLU A 2 25.93 -3.55 14.98
N GLN A 3 24.71 -4.05 15.19
CA GLN A 3 23.51 -3.32 14.84
C GLN A 3 23.24 -2.23 15.88
N PRO A 4 22.85 -1.01 15.48
CA PRO A 4 22.48 0.03 16.44
C PRO A 4 21.23 -0.39 17.25
N TYR A 5 21.09 0.16 18.45
CA TYR A 5 19.98 -0.15 19.36
C TYR A 5 18.62 0.20 18.75
N ASP A 6 18.49 1.35 18.12
CA ASP A 6 17.28 1.76 17.39
C ASP A 6 17.54 1.74 15.90
N VAL A 7 16.88 0.82 15.22
CA VAL A 7 17.00 0.60 13.77
C VAL A 7 15.76 1.03 13.00
N SER A 8 14.73 1.54 13.72
CA SER A 8 13.44 1.85 13.10
C SER A 8 13.41 3.23 12.45
N GLY A 9 12.78 3.31 11.29
CA GLY A 9 12.52 4.56 10.59
C GLY A 9 11.22 5.19 11.09
N TRP A 10 11.29 6.40 11.67
CA TRP A 10 10.15 7.11 12.27
C TRP A 10 9.90 8.49 11.68
N THR A 11 10.46 8.80 10.52
CA THR A 11 10.33 10.13 9.93
C THR A 11 8.92 10.35 9.40
N LEU A 12 8.08 11.03 10.16
CA LEU A 12 6.66 11.28 9.85
C LEU A 12 6.41 11.88 8.47
N PRO A 13 7.15 12.91 7.99
CA PRO A 13 6.91 13.42 6.65
C PRO A 13 7.01 12.36 5.56
N TYR A 14 7.93 11.42 5.68
CA TYR A 14 8.06 10.32 4.72
C TYR A 14 6.91 9.33 4.83
N LEU A 15 6.46 9.01 6.05
CA LEU A 15 5.29 8.15 6.27
C LEU A 15 3.99 8.78 5.76
N PHE A 16 3.85 10.09 5.86
CA PHE A 16 2.70 10.80 5.31
C PHE A 16 2.76 10.97 3.78
N GLY A 17 3.90 10.69 3.16
CA GLY A 17 4.10 10.90 1.73
C GLY A 17 4.11 12.37 1.34
N VAL A 18 4.54 13.26 2.24
CA VAL A 18 4.64 14.69 1.96
C VAL A 18 6.04 15.04 1.48
N ARG A 19 6.09 16.01 0.58
CA ARG A 19 7.35 16.54 0.09
C ARG A 19 7.95 17.48 1.13
N VAL A 20 9.17 17.17 1.58
CA VAL A 20 9.94 18.03 2.49
C VAL A 20 10.87 18.90 1.66
N ILE A 21 10.76 20.22 1.83
CA ILE A 21 11.66 21.20 1.21
C ILE A 21 12.39 21.93 2.32
N GLU A 22 13.71 21.74 2.38
CA GLU A 22 14.56 22.46 3.33
C GLU A 22 14.86 23.88 2.81
N ALA A 23 14.39 24.90 3.50
CA ALA A 23 14.71 26.28 3.20
C ALA A 23 16.00 26.67 3.94
N ARG A 24 17.11 26.77 3.22
CA ARG A 24 18.43 27.12 3.81
C ARG A 24 18.77 28.60 3.74
N THR A 25 18.02 29.36 2.95
CA THR A 25 18.21 30.82 2.83
C THR A 25 17.31 31.55 3.83
N PRO A 26 17.80 32.60 4.50
CA PRO A 26 16.93 33.46 5.30
C PRO A 26 15.79 34.02 4.46
N LEU A 27 14.62 34.18 5.08
CA LEU A 27 13.49 34.83 4.43
C LEU A 27 13.88 36.28 4.11
N ASP A 28 13.73 36.69 2.87
CA ASP A 28 13.92 38.08 2.48
C ASP A 28 12.73 38.97 2.90
N ASP A 29 12.90 40.28 2.79
CA ASP A 29 11.88 41.24 3.22
C ASP A 29 10.61 41.17 2.38
N ALA A 30 10.69 40.73 1.10
CA ALA A 30 9.53 40.56 0.24
C ALA A 30 8.66 39.38 0.72
N VAL A 31 9.29 38.24 1.06
CA VAL A 31 8.59 37.08 1.63
C VAL A 31 8.02 37.43 2.99
N ARG A 32 8.77 38.13 3.85
CA ARG A 32 8.28 38.60 5.17
C ARG A 32 7.09 39.53 5.04
N GLY A 33 7.13 40.45 4.07
CA GLY A 33 6.03 41.40 3.79
C GLY A 33 4.78 40.74 3.18
N ALA A 34 4.92 39.53 2.64
CA ALA A 34 3.79 38.76 2.12
C ALA A 34 3.17 37.80 3.13
N MET A 35 3.75 37.69 4.33
CA MET A 35 3.19 36.86 5.42
C MET A 35 1.94 37.53 6.00
N GLU A 36 0.91 36.73 6.19
CA GLU A 36 -0.31 37.14 6.89
C GLU A 36 -0.18 36.78 8.38
N ASP A 37 -0.65 37.68 9.24
CA ASP A 37 -0.72 37.39 10.67
C ASP A 37 -1.77 36.31 10.94
N LEU A 38 -1.43 35.34 11.76
CA LEU A 38 -2.39 34.35 12.24
C LEU A 38 -3.38 35.03 13.16
N SER A 39 -4.68 34.66 13.01
CA SER A 39 -5.72 35.14 13.93
C SER A 39 -5.35 34.88 15.37
N SER A 40 -5.45 35.91 16.20
CA SER A 40 -5.26 35.84 17.65
C SER A 40 -6.51 35.34 18.40
N GLU A 41 -7.57 35.03 17.68
CA GLU A 41 -8.81 34.54 18.28
C GLU A 41 -8.56 33.15 18.94
N PRO A 42 -9.03 32.95 20.17
CA PRO A 42 -8.98 31.65 20.81
C PRO A 42 -9.67 30.60 19.93
N LEU A 43 -9.05 29.43 19.79
CA LEU A 43 -9.67 28.32 19.08
C LEU A 43 -10.97 27.96 19.82
N GLY A 44 -12.12 28.07 19.18
CA GLY A 44 -13.44 27.94 19.80
C GLY A 44 -13.73 26.58 20.44
N TRP A 45 -12.82 25.59 20.29
CA TRP A 45 -12.89 24.31 20.99
C TRP A 45 -12.03 24.27 22.27
N LEU A 46 -11.21 25.29 22.53
CA LEU A 46 -10.57 25.55 23.84
C LEU A 46 -11.45 26.55 24.56
N ALA A 47 -12.49 26.07 25.24
CA ALA A 47 -13.29 26.91 26.09
C ALA A 47 -12.41 27.50 27.22
N GLU A 48 -12.63 28.76 27.50
CA GLU A 48 -11.95 29.47 28.59
C GLU A 48 -12.17 28.69 29.90
N GLY A 49 -11.12 28.07 30.43
CA GLY A 49 -11.14 27.33 31.70
C GLY A 49 -10.89 25.81 31.62
N ASP A 50 -10.91 25.21 30.43
CA ASP A 50 -10.71 23.74 30.27
C ASP A 50 -9.25 23.33 30.06
N ALA A 51 -8.36 24.27 29.73
CA ALA A 51 -6.95 23.97 29.51
C ALA A 51 -6.18 23.87 30.83
N GLN A 52 -5.64 22.71 31.12
CA GLN A 52 -4.60 22.58 32.17
C GLN A 52 -3.38 23.42 31.77
N SER A 53 -2.65 23.92 32.73
CA SER A 53 -1.48 24.78 32.46
C SER A 53 -0.41 24.13 31.58
N TRP A 54 -0.32 22.80 31.57
CA TRP A 54 0.57 22.01 30.73
C TRP A 54 -0.05 21.68 29.34
N ASP A 55 -1.36 21.88 29.20
CA ASP A 55 -2.11 21.72 27.91
C ASP A 55 -2.33 23.06 27.21
N SER A 56 -1.96 24.16 27.86
CA SER A 56 -2.14 25.47 27.28
C SER A 56 -1.36 25.60 25.98
N PRO A 57 -1.98 26.12 24.92
CA PRO A 57 -1.26 26.37 23.68
C PRO A 57 -0.10 27.33 23.97
N PRO A 58 1.08 27.14 23.37
CA PRO A 58 2.31 27.90 23.68
C PRO A 58 2.26 29.35 23.24
N GLY A 59 1.10 29.89 23.02
CA GLY A 59 0.85 31.26 22.55
C GLY A 59 0.26 31.28 21.13
N VAL A 60 -0.05 32.47 20.67
CA VAL A 60 -0.55 32.65 19.30
C VAL A 60 0.62 32.51 18.33
N GLY A 61 0.53 31.57 17.42
CA GLY A 61 1.56 31.32 16.44
C GLY A 61 1.26 30.13 15.56
N PHE A 62 2.25 29.67 14.81
CA PHE A 62 2.12 28.53 13.89
C PHE A 62 1.60 27.29 14.62
N ASP A 63 2.12 26.96 15.77
CA ASP A 63 1.80 25.76 16.56
C ASP A 63 0.47 25.83 17.29
N SER A 64 -0.16 26.99 17.39
CA SER A 64 -1.48 27.14 18.03
C SER A 64 -2.62 27.33 17.04
N HIS A 65 -2.34 27.67 15.78
CA HIS A 65 -3.37 27.86 14.77
C HIS A 65 -3.76 26.52 14.10
N PRO A 66 -5.05 26.10 14.12
CA PRO A 66 -5.47 24.76 13.65
C PRO A 66 -5.11 24.47 12.20
N VAL A 67 -5.26 25.46 11.31
CA VAL A 67 -4.94 25.31 9.88
C VAL A 67 -3.44 25.21 9.68
N ALA A 68 -2.65 26.04 10.36
CA ALA A 68 -1.19 26.02 10.28
C ALA A 68 -0.61 24.71 10.84
N ARG A 69 -1.24 24.14 11.86
CA ARG A 69 -0.87 22.83 12.43
C ARG A 69 -1.36 21.63 11.61
N GLY A 70 -2.16 21.87 10.54
CA GLY A 70 -2.78 20.81 9.77
C GLY A 70 -3.85 20.00 10.52
N ILE A 71 -4.36 20.49 11.64
CA ILE A 71 -5.41 19.83 12.43
C ILE A 71 -6.77 19.97 11.71
N VAL A 72 -7.02 21.12 11.11
CA VAL A 72 -8.21 21.39 10.32
C VAL A 72 -7.83 21.33 8.84
N PRO A 73 -8.31 20.35 8.09
CA PRO A 73 -8.04 20.28 6.66
C PRO A 73 -8.72 21.47 5.93
N PRO A 74 -8.18 21.91 4.79
CA PRO A 74 -8.88 22.86 3.93
C PRO A 74 -10.27 22.35 3.57
N ALA A 75 -11.23 23.24 3.43
CA ALA A 75 -12.59 22.89 3.01
C ALA A 75 -12.55 22.13 1.69
N GLY A 76 -13.36 21.08 1.57
CA GLY A 76 -13.50 20.31 0.34
C GLY A 76 -14.07 21.18 -0.78
N ALA A 77 -13.57 21.01 -2.01
CA ALA A 77 -14.03 21.71 -3.19
C ALA A 77 -14.11 20.78 -4.39
N ALA A 78 -15.13 20.97 -5.23
CA ALA A 78 -15.25 20.30 -6.52
C ALA A 78 -15.28 21.34 -7.65
N SER A 79 -14.37 21.22 -8.60
CA SER A 79 -14.27 22.09 -9.78
C SER A 79 -14.94 21.47 -11.00
N GLY A 80 -15.20 22.27 -12.03
CA GLY A 80 -15.76 21.84 -13.30
C GLY A 80 -17.27 21.59 -13.26
N GLY A 81 -17.81 20.97 -14.30
CA GLY A 81 -19.22 20.66 -14.47
C GLY A 81 -19.44 19.25 -14.99
N GLY A 82 -20.60 18.67 -14.66
CA GLY A 82 -20.99 17.33 -15.06
C GLY A 82 -21.74 16.57 -13.95
N GLY A 83 -22.30 15.42 -14.31
CA GLY A 83 -23.13 14.61 -13.43
C GLY A 83 -22.35 13.64 -12.54
N SER A 84 -21.04 13.47 -12.77
CA SER A 84 -20.21 12.54 -12.03
C SER A 84 -19.15 13.28 -11.21
N LEU A 85 -18.81 12.71 -10.05
CA LEU A 85 -17.71 13.17 -9.20
C LEU A 85 -16.46 12.35 -9.54
N ILE A 86 -15.37 13.03 -9.85
CA ILE A 86 -14.08 12.42 -10.17
C ILE A 86 -13.19 12.54 -8.95
N LEU A 87 -12.76 11.39 -8.44
CA LEU A 87 -11.97 11.24 -7.23
C LEU A 87 -10.54 10.87 -7.59
N ASP A 88 -9.59 11.60 -7.01
CA ASP A 88 -8.16 11.36 -7.17
C ASP A 88 -7.67 10.33 -6.14
N PRO A 89 -7.12 9.17 -6.56
CA PRO A 89 -6.56 8.16 -5.64
C PRO A 89 -5.42 8.66 -4.76
N ALA A 90 -4.75 9.78 -5.12
CA ALA A 90 -3.72 10.38 -4.29
C ALA A 90 -4.26 10.83 -2.93
N GLN A 91 -5.55 11.13 -2.84
CA GLN A 91 -6.23 11.51 -1.60
C GLN A 91 -6.84 10.28 -0.93
N ASN A 92 -6.33 9.89 0.24
CA ASN A 92 -6.88 8.73 0.97
C ASN A 92 -8.40 8.85 1.21
N ASN A 93 -8.89 10.06 1.49
CA ASN A 93 -10.32 10.29 1.71
C ASN A 93 -11.19 10.04 0.45
N SER A 94 -10.60 9.94 -0.75
CA SER A 94 -11.32 9.50 -1.95
C SER A 94 -11.89 8.09 -1.79
N TYR A 95 -11.21 7.22 -1.04
CA TYR A 95 -11.70 5.87 -0.77
C TYR A 95 -12.85 5.84 0.23
N LYS A 96 -12.89 6.79 1.19
CA LYS A 96 -14.09 6.99 2.04
C LYS A 96 -15.28 7.43 1.20
N ALA A 97 -15.07 8.39 0.31
CA ALA A 97 -16.13 8.88 -0.56
C ALA A 97 -16.61 7.80 -1.53
N LEU A 98 -15.71 6.97 -2.05
CA LEU A 98 -16.05 5.84 -2.92
C LEU A 98 -16.88 4.80 -2.19
N ALA A 99 -16.46 4.38 -0.99
CA ALA A 99 -17.18 3.43 -0.16
C ALA A 99 -18.58 3.96 0.22
N GLU A 100 -18.67 5.22 0.62
CA GLU A 100 -19.93 5.88 0.96
C GLU A 100 -20.83 6.03 -0.26
N ALA A 101 -20.28 6.31 -1.44
CA ALA A 101 -21.02 6.37 -2.68
C ALA A 101 -21.72 5.04 -2.98
N TRP A 102 -21.04 3.91 -2.88
CA TRP A 102 -21.66 2.59 -3.03
C TRP A 102 -22.75 2.37 -1.98
N ARG A 103 -22.49 2.70 -0.71
CA ARG A 103 -23.47 2.57 0.37
C ARG A 103 -24.75 3.37 0.12
N ARG A 104 -24.64 4.52 -0.57
CA ARG A 104 -25.78 5.39 -0.94
C ARG A 104 -26.41 5.02 -2.30
N GLY A 105 -26.02 3.88 -2.88
CA GLY A 105 -26.57 3.39 -4.16
C GLY A 105 -25.99 4.05 -5.40
N GLY A 106 -24.87 4.76 -5.26
CA GLY A 106 -24.08 5.27 -6.39
C GLY A 106 -23.38 4.14 -7.13
N SER A 107 -22.94 4.44 -8.35
CA SER A 107 -22.13 3.57 -9.18
C SER A 107 -20.72 4.15 -9.33
N ALA A 108 -19.73 3.26 -9.46
CA ALA A 108 -18.36 3.64 -9.69
C ALA A 108 -17.85 3.14 -11.05
N ARG A 109 -16.90 3.89 -11.58
CA ARG A 109 -16.09 3.51 -12.73
C ARG A 109 -14.63 3.76 -12.38
N PHE A 110 -13.76 2.95 -12.96
CA PHE A 110 -12.33 3.20 -12.92
C PHE A 110 -11.85 3.58 -14.31
N GLN A 111 -11.00 4.58 -14.39
CA GLN A 111 -10.28 4.98 -15.58
C GLN A 111 -8.80 4.86 -15.27
N SER A 112 -8.08 3.97 -15.95
CA SER A 112 -6.64 3.83 -15.80
C SER A 112 -5.91 5.11 -16.14
N GLY A 113 -4.74 5.25 -15.56
CA GLY A 113 -3.71 6.18 -15.99
C GLY A 113 -3.16 5.80 -17.38
N ALA A 114 -2.29 6.62 -17.89
CA ALA A 114 -1.51 6.33 -19.09
C ALA A 114 -0.04 6.22 -18.69
N ALA A 115 0.66 5.22 -19.21
CA ALA A 115 2.10 5.14 -19.08
C ALA A 115 2.75 6.41 -19.68
N GLY A 116 3.80 6.93 -19.03
CA GLY A 116 4.52 8.09 -19.51
C GLY A 116 5.30 7.76 -20.78
N SER A 117 5.13 8.58 -21.84
CA SER A 117 5.83 8.37 -23.12
C SER A 117 7.25 8.95 -23.16
N ASP A 118 7.66 9.67 -22.13
CA ASP A 118 8.85 10.56 -22.14
C ASP A 118 9.70 10.50 -20.88
N GLY A 119 9.62 9.42 -20.09
CA GLY A 119 10.39 9.29 -18.84
C GLY A 119 9.95 10.26 -17.72
N GLN A 120 8.91 11.03 -17.97
CA GLN A 120 8.14 11.77 -16.99
C GLN A 120 6.89 10.95 -16.68
N GLY A 121 6.68 10.62 -15.43
CA GLY A 121 5.73 9.70 -14.93
C GLY A 121 4.37 9.60 -15.57
N GLY A 122 3.89 8.38 -15.62
CA GLY A 122 2.56 8.08 -16.10
C GLY A 122 1.48 8.81 -15.32
N SER A 123 0.36 9.13 -15.95
CA SER A 123 -0.78 9.68 -15.25
C SER A 123 -1.45 8.60 -14.41
N SER A 124 -1.76 8.93 -13.16
CA SER A 124 -2.49 8.05 -12.26
C SER A 124 -3.94 7.82 -12.71
N GLY A 125 -4.48 6.65 -12.38
CA GLY A 125 -5.89 6.34 -12.59
C GLY A 125 -6.85 7.22 -11.78
N ARG A 126 -8.15 7.11 -12.03
CA ARG A 126 -9.20 7.91 -11.38
C ARG A 126 -10.43 7.05 -11.08
N TRP A 127 -11.07 7.34 -9.95
CA TRP A 127 -12.39 6.83 -9.64
C TRP A 127 -13.46 7.84 -10.06
N ILE A 128 -14.49 7.38 -10.74
CA ILE A 128 -15.59 8.22 -11.22
C ILE A 128 -16.88 7.70 -10.60
N VAL A 129 -17.46 8.51 -9.73
CA VAL A 129 -18.71 8.21 -9.02
C VAL A 129 -19.89 8.87 -9.73
N SER A 130 -20.91 8.10 -10.02
CA SER A 130 -22.12 8.52 -10.71
C SER A 130 -23.38 8.03 -9.99
N GLY A 131 -24.57 8.48 -10.44
CA GLY A 131 -25.85 8.02 -9.90
C GLY A 131 -26.24 8.67 -8.57
N LEU A 132 -25.47 9.63 -8.06
CA LEU A 132 -25.78 10.40 -6.85
C LEU A 132 -26.26 11.80 -7.22
N GLY A 133 -27.29 12.30 -6.52
CA GLY A 133 -27.73 13.69 -6.66
C GLY A 133 -26.64 14.69 -6.27
N GLY A 134 -26.68 15.91 -6.86
CA GLY A 134 -25.67 16.95 -6.63
C GLY A 134 -25.50 17.34 -5.15
N GLY A 135 -26.57 17.31 -4.36
CA GLY A 135 -26.53 17.53 -2.90
C GLY A 135 -25.65 16.49 -2.19
N VAL A 136 -25.86 15.20 -2.48
CA VAL A 136 -25.06 14.10 -1.90
C VAL A 136 -23.61 14.20 -2.33
N GLN A 137 -23.35 14.54 -3.59
CA GLN A 137 -21.95 14.75 -4.05
C GLN A 137 -21.28 15.91 -3.30
N ASN A 138 -22.01 17.01 -3.02
CA ASN A 138 -21.47 18.12 -2.23
C ASN A 138 -21.18 17.73 -0.78
N GLU A 139 -22.07 16.92 -0.17
CA GLU A 139 -21.83 16.35 1.17
C GLU A 139 -20.55 15.53 1.21
N LEU A 140 -20.37 14.58 0.27
CA LEU A 140 -19.13 13.78 0.19
C LEU A 140 -17.87 14.66 0.09
N VAL A 141 -17.93 15.72 -0.74
CA VAL A 141 -16.81 16.63 -0.91
C VAL A 141 -16.51 17.40 0.37
N ALA A 142 -17.53 17.88 1.06
CA ALA A 142 -17.40 18.64 2.30
C ALA A 142 -16.96 17.76 3.48
N ASP A 143 -17.65 16.63 3.70
CA ASP A 143 -17.42 15.75 4.86
C ASP A 143 -16.01 15.13 4.84
N TYR A 144 -15.49 14.85 3.65
CA TYR A 144 -14.17 14.24 3.49
C TYR A 144 -13.08 15.22 3.04
N ALA A 145 -13.39 16.52 3.02
CA ALA A 145 -12.47 17.60 2.63
C ALA A 145 -11.75 17.31 1.29
N LEU A 146 -12.49 16.85 0.29
CA LEU A 146 -11.92 16.40 -0.98
C LEU A 146 -11.61 17.58 -1.91
N ARG A 147 -10.50 17.48 -2.60
CA ARG A 147 -10.25 18.21 -3.84
C ARG A 147 -10.66 17.32 -4.99
N ALA A 148 -11.86 17.55 -5.54
CA ALA A 148 -12.45 16.73 -6.57
C ALA A 148 -12.72 17.55 -7.84
N SER A 149 -13.06 16.87 -8.94
CA SER A 149 -13.61 17.52 -10.13
C SER A 149 -14.93 16.89 -10.54
N ARG A 150 -15.69 17.60 -11.36
CA ARG A 150 -16.93 17.09 -11.95
C ARG A 150 -16.73 16.88 -13.44
N GLY A 151 -17.31 15.81 -13.97
CA GLY A 151 -17.13 15.45 -15.37
C GLY A 151 -18.18 14.51 -15.90
N GLY A 152 -17.89 13.93 -17.05
CA GLY A 152 -18.62 12.79 -17.62
C GLY A 152 -18.30 11.48 -16.92
N SER A 153 -18.97 10.40 -17.34
CA SER A 153 -18.82 9.04 -16.79
C SER A 153 -17.92 8.17 -17.68
N ALA A 154 -16.70 8.64 -17.96
CA ALA A 154 -15.70 7.82 -18.68
C ALA A 154 -15.22 6.63 -17.81
N GLY A 155 -14.47 5.70 -18.39
CA GLY A 155 -13.92 4.54 -17.67
C GLY A 155 -14.85 3.32 -17.65
N THR A 156 -14.32 2.20 -17.16
CA THR A 156 -15.01 0.92 -17.07
C THR A 156 -15.85 0.85 -15.79
N PRO A 157 -17.10 0.39 -15.84
CA PRO A 157 -17.91 0.14 -14.66
C PRO A 157 -17.21 -0.86 -13.73
N VAL A 158 -17.20 -0.53 -12.42
CA VAL A 158 -16.65 -1.40 -11.38
C VAL A 158 -17.67 -1.55 -10.27
N GLY A 159 -18.04 -2.78 -9.98
CA GLY A 159 -18.86 -3.12 -8.82
C GLY A 159 -18.07 -2.98 -7.51
N GLN A 160 -18.77 -2.84 -6.39
CA GLN A 160 -18.13 -2.96 -5.09
C GLN A 160 -17.63 -4.40 -4.91
N PRO A 161 -16.31 -4.65 -4.79
CA PRO A 161 -15.81 -6.01 -4.67
C PRO A 161 -16.17 -6.63 -3.32
N ARG A 162 -16.40 -7.92 -3.32
CA ARG A 162 -16.55 -8.72 -2.10
C ARG A 162 -15.16 -9.08 -1.59
N ILE A 163 -14.74 -8.49 -0.49
CA ILE A 163 -13.40 -8.62 0.05
C ILE A 163 -13.39 -9.59 1.22
N GLY A 164 -12.58 -10.65 1.16
CA GLY A 164 -12.23 -11.52 2.27
C GLY A 164 -10.91 -11.07 2.89
N LEU A 165 -10.91 -10.62 4.15
CA LEU A 165 -9.69 -10.37 4.90
C LEU A 165 -9.38 -11.58 5.76
N TYR A 166 -8.28 -12.28 5.44
CA TYR A 166 -7.87 -13.45 6.20
C TYR A 166 -7.51 -13.06 7.63
N ARG A 167 -8.18 -13.72 8.57
CA ARG A 167 -8.02 -13.50 10.00
C ARG A 167 -7.64 -14.79 10.70
N PRO A 168 -6.35 -14.95 11.06
CA PRO A 168 -5.90 -16.11 11.83
C PRO A 168 -6.48 -16.08 13.25
N TRP A 169 -6.52 -17.26 13.89
CA TRP A 169 -6.84 -17.32 15.32
C TRP A 169 -5.66 -16.87 16.20
N SER A 170 -4.45 -16.96 15.71
CA SER A 170 -3.28 -16.35 16.34
C SER A 170 -3.36 -14.82 16.19
N ALA A 171 -2.99 -14.10 17.23
CA ALA A 171 -2.96 -12.63 17.15
C ALA A 171 -1.99 -12.18 16.05
N SER A 172 -2.47 -11.35 15.13
CA SER A 172 -1.69 -10.72 14.09
C SER A 172 -1.87 -9.21 14.18
N MET A 173 -0.77 -8.50 14.41
CA MET A 173 -0.78 -7.04 14.45
C MET A 173 -1.15 -6.46 13.08
N ASP A 174 -0.59 -7.02 12.02
CA ASP A 174 -0.79 -6.49 10.66
C ASP A 174 -2.21 -6.77 10.15
N GLU A 175 -2.83 -7.90 10.51
CA GLU A 175 -4.26 -8.11 10.24
C GLU A 175 -5.10 -7.07 10.97
N GLY A 176 -4.80 -6.83 12.25
CA GLY A 176 -5.50 -5.82 13.04
C GLY A 176 -5.45 -4.44 12.42
N TRP A 177 -4.30 -4.01 11.92
CA TRP A 177 -4.15 -2.72 11.25
C TRP A 177 -4.81 -2.70 9.86
N SER A 178 -4.75 -3.80 9.10
CA SER A 178 -5.47 -3.91 7.82
C SER A 178 -6.98 -3.77 8.02
N ARG A 179 -7.52 -4.48 9.01
CA ARG A 179 -8.94 -4.42 9.35
C ARG A 179 -9.35 -3.04 9.85
N TRP A 180 -8.59 -2.46 10.78
CA TRP A 180 -8.81 -1.11 11.27
C TRP A 180 -8.83 -0.09 10.12
N LEU A 181 -7.90 -0.20 9.17
CA LEU A 181 -7.83 0.71 8.03
C LEU A 181 -9.06 0.57 7.13
N MET A 182 -9.51 -0.66 6.82
CA MET A 182 -10.74 -0.88 6.06
C MET A 182 -11.96 -0.32 6.79
N GLU A 183 -12.08 -0.56 8.10
CA GLU A 183 -13.18 -0.04 8.93
C GLU A 183 -13.19 1.50 8.96
N MET A 184 -12.03 2.13 9.18
CA MET A 184 -11.88 3.59 9.22
C MET A 184 -12.22 4.29 7.90
N TYR A 185 -12.02 3.59 6.78
CA TYR A 185 -12.33 4.12 5.45
C TYR A 185 -13.65 3.60 4.88
N GLY A 186 -14.41 2.82 5.66
CA GLY A 186 -15.72 2.31 5.27
C GLY A 186 -15.66 1.26 4.15
N ILE A 187 -14.52 0.64 3.93
CA ILE A 187 -14.34 -0.41 2.91
C ILE A 187 -14.92 -1.71 3.45
N ALA A 188 -16.04 -2.15 2.84
CA ALA A 188 -16.73 -3.36 3.25
C ALA A 188 -15.84 -4.59 3.04
N HIS A 189 -15.72 -5.43 4.06
CA HIS A 189 -14.98 -6.67 4.02
C HIS A 189 -15.62 -7.72 4.95
N THR A 190 -15.24 -8.96 4.76
CA THR A 190 -15.63 -10.09 5.62
C THR A 190 -14.39 -10.72 6.20
N ASN A 191 -14.40 -10.98 7.52
CA ASN A 191 -13.32 -11.77 8.13
C ASN A 191 -13.37 -13.20 7.62
N LEU A 192 -12.26 -13.67 7.06
CA LEU A 192 -12.11 -15.00 6.48
C LEU A 192 -11.23 -15.86 7.41
N TYR A 193 -11.84 -16.79 8.13
CA TYR A 193 -11.13 -17.67 9.05
C TYR A 193 -10.66 -18.96 8.38
N ASN A 194 -9.77 -19.69 9.05
CA ASN A 194 -9.22 -20.96 8.55
C ASN A 194 -10.31 -21.93 8.07
N ALA A 195 -11.40 -22.06 8.84
CA ALA A 195 -12.51 -22.96 8.49
C ALA A 195 -13.25 -22.48 7.23
N ASP A 196 -13.38 -21.17 7.04
CA ASP A 196 -14.04 -20.60 5.87
C ASP A 196 -13.21 -20.80 4.60
N VAL A 197 -11.88 -20.74 4.72
CA VAL A 197 -10.96 -21.04 3.61
C VAL A 197 -11.07 -22.52 3.24
N ARG A 198 -10.98 -23.44 4.24
CA ARG A 198 -11.08 -24.89 4.00
C ARG A 198 -12.44 -25.33 3.48
N ALA A 199 -13.51 -24.61 3.82
CA ALA A 199 -14.85 -24.90 3.32
C ALA A 199 -14.99 -24.72 1.80
N GLY A 200 -14.07 -23.98 1.18
CA GLY A 200 -14.03 -23.78 -0.27
C GLY A 200 -15.09 -22.84 -0.81
N ASP A 201 -15.35 -22.96 -2.09
CA ASP A 201 -16.29 -22.10 -2.85
C ASP A 201 -15.99 -20.60 -2.68
N LEU A 202 -14.68 -20.26 -2.60
CA LEU A 202 -14.22 -18.92 -2.30
C LEU A 202 -14.64 -17.92 -3.40
N LYS A 203 -14.58 -18.32 -4.67
CA LYS A 203 -14.91 -17.43 -5.80
C LYS A 203 -16.38 -17.01 -5.85
N SER A 204 -17.29 -17.86 -5.37
CA SER A 204 -18.70 -17.47 -5.27
C SER A 204 -18.96 -16.41 -4.20
N ARG A 205 -18.09 -16.32 -3.22
CA ARG A 205 -18.21 -15.44 -2.05
C ARG A 205 -17.34 -14.19 -2.11
N TYR A 206 -16.20 -14.27 -2.77
CA TYR A 206 -15.17 -13.21 -2.78
C TYR A 206 -14.69 -12.92 -4.20
N ASP A 207 -14.33 -11.68 -4.42
CA ASP A 207 -13.64 -11.20 -5.63
C ASP A 207 -12.16 -10.96 -5.33
N VAL A 208 -11.86 -10.52 -4.10
CA VAL A 208 -10.51 -10.26 -3.60
C VAL A 208 -10.33 -10.91 -2.24
N ILE A 209 -9.21 -11.61 -2.02
CA ILE A 209 -8.77 -12.10 -0.72
C ILE A 209 -7.46 -11.41 -0.34
N VAL A 210 -7.39 -10.86 0.87
CA VAL A 210 -6.21 -10.16 1.39
C VAL A 210 -5.58 -10.98 2.51
N LEU A 211 -4.29 -11.30 2.37
CA LEU A 211 -3.43 -11.88 3.40
C LEU A 211 -2.49 -10.78 3.92
N SER A 212 -2.73 -10.32 5.13
CA SER A 212 -1.81 -9.40 5.82
C SER A 212 -0.50 -10.10 6.17
N ASP A 213 0.53 -9.32 6.55
CA ASP A 213 1.84 -9.87 6.90
C ASP A 213 1.75 -10.99 7.92
N MET A 214 2.20 -12.17 7.49
CA MET A 214 2.31 -13.38 8.29
C MET A 214 3.23 -14.39 7.59
N ARG A 215 3.96 -15.16 8.37
CA ARG A 215 4.78 -16.24 7.80
C ARG A 215 3.90 -17.35 7.20
N ALA A 216 4.29 -17.89 6.05
CA ALA A 216 3.57 -18.96 5.34
C ALA A 216 3.21 -20.13 6.27
N GLY A 217 4.18 -20.63 7.04
CA GLY A 217 3.95 -21.73 7.99
C GLY A 217 2.90 -21.43 9.07
N GLN A 218 2.72 -20.17 9.48
CA GLN A 218 1.67 -19.80 10.44
C GLN A 218 0.29 -19.80 9.79
N ILE A 219 0.19 -19.39 8.52
CA ILE A 219 -1.07 -19.45 7.77
C ILE A 219 -1.45 -20.91 7.50
N ILE A 220 -0.50 -21.74 7.07
CA ILE A 220 -0.74 -23.14 6.69
C ILE A 220 -1.04 -24.00 7.90
N ASN A 221 -0.19 -23.92 8.93
CA ASN A 221 -0.22 -24.87 10.07
C ASN A 221 -0.99 -24.31 11.28
N GLY A 222 -1.02 -22.98 11.46
CA GLY A 222 -1.68 -22.34 12.59
C GLY A 222 -1.13 -22.79 13.94
N SER A 223 -2.00 -22.82 14.95
CA SER A 223 -1.68 -23.30 16.30
C SER A 223 -1.75 -24.82 16.37
N ALA A 224 -0.75 -25.46 17.00
CA ALA A 224 -0.70 -26.92 17.11
C ALA A 224 -1.91 -27.47 17.90
N PRO A 225 -2.46 -28.65 17.52
CA PRO A 225 -3.51 -29.32 18.28
C PRO A 225 -3.07 -29.56 19.74
N GLY A 226 -3.98 -29.31 20.68
CA GLY A 226 -3.72 -29.43 22.12
C GLY A 226 -3.10 -28.21 22.80
N THR A 227 -2.61 -27.22 22.04
CA THR A 227 -2.09 -25.95 22.60
C THR A 227 -3.17 -24.89 22.75
N VAL A 228 -4.26 -25.01 22.00
CA VAL A 228 -5.44 -24.13 22.01
C VAL A 228 -6.71 -24.98 21.91
N PRO A 229 -7.90 -24.43 22.25
CA PRO A 229 -9.16 -25.14 22.03
C PRO A 229 -9.30 -25.64 20.57
N PRO A 230 -9.90 -26.83 20.33
CA PRO A 230 -9.90 -27.48 19.01
C PRO A 230 -10.37 -26.59 17.84
N ARG A 231 -11.33 -25.69 18.07
CA ARG A 231 -11.84 -24.78 17.05
C ARG A 231 -10.81 -23.74 16.55
N TYR A 232 -9.76 -23.50 17.32
CA TYR A 232 -8.69 -22.55 17.04
C TYR A 232 -7.40 -23.21 16.59
N ALA A 233 -7.35 -24.54 16.64
CA ALA A 233 -6.19 -25.31 16.25
C ALA A 233 -6.11 -25.44 14.71
N GLY A 234 -4.88 -25.55 14.23
CA GLY A 234 -4.58 -25.65 12.80
C GLY A 234 -4.66 -24.32 12.08
N GLY A 235 -4.15 -24.32 10.86
CA GLY A 235 -4.25 -23.22 9.88
C GLY A 235 -5.22 -23.54 8.76
N ILE A 236 -4.94 -23.02 7.56
CA ILE A 236 -5.74 -23.36 6.37
C ILE A 236 -5.45 -24.78 5.87
N GLY A 237 -4.26 -25.30 6.13
CA GLY A 237 -3.83 -26.63 5.71
C GLY A 237 -3.75 -26.82 4.20
N PRO A 238 -3.45 -28.05 3.74
CA PRO A 238 -3.41 -28.35 2.31
C PRO A 238 -4.77 -28.18 1.61
N GLU A 239 -5.87 -28.37 2.34
CA GLU A 239 -7.22 -28.14 1.83
C GLU A 239 -7.41 -26.66 1.47
N GLY A 240 -7.10 -25.76 2.39
CA GLY A 240 -7.24 -24.34 2.18
C GLY A 240 -6.31 -23.80 1.10
N LEU A 241 -5.10 -24.37 0.97
CA LEU A 241 -4.19 -24.00 -0.13
C LEU A 241 -4.80 -24.34 -1.50
N ARG A 242 -5.41 -25.53 -1.65
CA ARG A 242 -6.11 -25.91 -2.89
C ARG A 242 -7.28 -24.98 -3.20
N GLU A 243 -8.01 -24.53 -2.17
CA GLU A 243 -9.13 -23.62 -2.36
C GLU A 243 -8.66 -22.20 -2.74
N ILE A 244 -7.52 -21.73 -2.20
CA ILE A 244 -6.90 -20.47 -2.63
C ILE A 244 -6.41 -20.57 -4.07
N ASP A 245 -5.73 -21.68 -4.46
CA ASP A 245 -5.32 -21.93 -5.83
C ASP A 245 -6.52 -21.91 -6.79
N ALA A 246 -7.57 -22.65 -6.47
CA ALA A 246 -8.80 -22.69 -7.25
C ALA A 246 -9.48 -21.31 -7.35
N PHE A 247 -9.49 -20.54 -6.25
CA PHE A 247 -10.04 -19.18 -6.22
C PHE A 247 -9.33 -18.25 -7.21
N VAL A 248 -8.01 -18.25 -7.19
CA VAL A 248 -7.24 -17.35 -8.09
C VAL A 248 -7.38 -17.83 -9.53
N ARG A 249 -7.23 -19.13 -9.80
CA ARG A 249 -7.40 -19.68 -11.18
C ARG A 249 -8.78 -19.41 -11.78
N ALA A 250 -9.80 -19.28 -10.95
CA ALA A 250 -11.16 -18.94 -11.39
C ALA A 250 -11.41 -17.42 -11.52
N GLY A 251 -10.38 -16.59 -11.55
CA GLY A 251 -10.49 -15.14 -11.73
C GLY A 251 -10.63 -14.33 -10.44
N GLY A 252 -10.23 -14.88 -9.29
CA GLY A 252 -10.11 -14.13 -8.04
C GLY A 252 -8.78 -13.38 -7.96
N THR A 253 -8.72 -12.32 -7.16
CA THR A 253 -7.48 -11.62 -6.84
C THR A 253 -7.00 -12.00 -5.43
N LEU A 254 -5.78 -12.50 -5.32
CA LEU A 254 -5.10 -12.71 -4.05
C LEU A 254 -4.11 -11.57 -3.81
N VAL A 255 -4.29 -10.83 -2.73
CA VAL A 255 -3.37 -9.78 -2.31
C VAL A 255 -2.57 -10.28 -1.12
N THR A 256 -1.25 -10.28 -1.23
CA THR A 256 -0.34 -10.64 -0.15
C THR A 256 0.49 -9.43 0.26
N VAL A 257 0.63 -9.23 1.57
CA VAL A 257 1.40 -8.13 2.13
C VAL A 257 2.62 -8.67 2.86
N ASN A 258 3.79 -8.19 2.49
CA ASN A 258 5.05 -8.51 3.14
C ASN A 258 5.32 -10.03 3.18
N GLY A 259 5.57 -10.60 4.35
CA GLY A 259 5.94 -12.02 4.52
C GLY A 259 4.91 -13.03 4.02
N SER A 260 3.63 -12.66 3.89
CA SER A 260 2.62 -13.55 3.30
C SER A 260 2.81 -13.79 1.81
N SER A 261 3.61 -12.96 1.13
CA SER A 261 3.97 -13.17 -0.28
C SER A 261 4.72 -14.48 -0.50
N GLN A 262 5.51 -14.93 0.48
CA GLN A 262 6.23 -16.19 0.37
C GLN A 262 5.29 -17.39 0.26
N LEU A 263 4.12 -17.35 0.94
CA LEU A 263 3.10 -18.41 0.77
C LEU A 263 2.62 -18.51 -0.68
N ALA A 264 2.32 -17.37 -1.30
CA ALA A 264 1.86 -17.38 -2.68
C ALA A 264 2.95 -17.85 -3.66
N ILE A 265 4.20 -17.42 -3.46
CA ILE A 265 5.33 -17.86 -4.28
C ILE A 265 5.51 -19.38 -4.21
N ASP A 266 5.59 -19.92 -2.99
CA ASP A 266 5.92 -21.34 -2.78
C ASP A 266 4.74 -22.26 -3.14
N GLU A 267 3.55 -21.95 -2.65
CA GLU A 267 2.40 -22.86 -2.70
C GLU A 267 1.59 -22.77 -4.00
N LEU A 268 1.60 -21.61 -4.66
CA LEU A 268 1.01 -21.46 -5.98
C LEU A 268 2.04 -21.64 -7.10
N HIS A 269 3.30 -21.90 -6.76
CA HIS A 269 4.41 -22.06 -7.71
C HIS A 269 4.48 -20.92 -8.71
N LEU A 270 4.45 -19.68 -8.20
CA LEU A 270 4.54 -18.50 -9.05
C LEU A 270 5.93 -18.41 -9.70
N PRO A 271 6.04 -17.94 -10.95
CA PRO A 271 7.34 -17.72 -11.60
C PRO A 271 8.04 -16.46 -11.04
N VAL A 272 8.29 -16.48 -9.75
CA VAL A 272 8.83 -15.38 -8.95
C VAL A 272 9.71 -15.96 -7.86
N SER A 273 10.85 -15.34 -7.59
CA SER A 273 11.74 -15.70 -6.46
C SER A 273 11.92 -14.51 -5.53
N ASN A 274 12.14 -14.80 -4.26
CA ASN A 274 12.55 -13.83 -3.27
C ASN A 274 14.08 -13.83 -3.17
N VAL A 275 14.73 -12.79 -3.69
CA VAL A 275 16.19 -12.74 -3.87
C VAL A 275 16.96 -12.66 -2.55
N ILE A 276 16.31 -12.24 -1.47
CA ILE A 276 16.92 -12.18 -0.13
C ILE A 276 16.62 -13.41 0.72
N GLN A 277 15.90 -14.40 0.17
CA GLN A 277 15.62 -15.63 0.90
C GLN A 277 16.91 -16.42 1.14
N GLY A 278 17.20 -16.69 2.41
CA GLY A 278 18.42 -17.42 2.80
C GLY A 278 19.68 -16.54 2.96
N VAL A 279 19.60 -15.26 2.62
CA VAL A 279 20.70 -14.32 2.91
C VAL A 279 20.81 -14.13 4.42
N SER A 280 22.04 -14.17 4.94
CA SER A 280 22.27 -14.06 6.38
C SER A 280 21.99 -12.64 6.88
N ARG A 281 21.68 -12.51 8.19
CA ARG A 281 21.44 -11.19 8.79
C ARG A 281 22.67 -10.29 8.84
N ASP A 282 23.85 -10.86 8.69
CA ASP A 282 25.11 -10.14 8.65
C ASP A 282 25.42 -9.58 7.24
N GLU A 283 24.74 -10.09 6.23
CA GLU A 283 24.83 -9.65 4.84
C GLU A 283 23.66 -8.73 4.46
N TYR A 284 22.43 -9.07 4.90
CA TYR A 284 21.25 -8.27 4.63
C TYR A 284 20.40 -8.09 5.89
N PHE A 285 20.08 -6.85 6.23
CA PHE A 285 19.19 -6.52 7.33
C PHE A 285 18.40 -5.22 7.09
N ALA A 286 17.08 -5.34 7.17
CA ALA A 286 16.13 -4.23 7.18
C ALA A 286 15.07 -4.49 8.25
N GLY A 287 15.34 -4.05 9.48
CA GLY A 287 14.51 -4.37 10.67
C GLY A 287 13.29 -3.49 10.84
N GLY A 288 13.18 -2.42 10.08
CA GLY A 288 12.10 -1.43 10.09
C GLY A 288 12.65 -0.12 9.58
N ALA A 289 12.56 0.11 8.27
CA ALA A 289 13.13 1.28 7.62
C ALA A 289 12.11 1.92 6.67
N ILE A 290 12.29 3.19 6.41
CA ILE A 290 11.64 3.90 5.33
C ILE A 290 12.62 3.93 4.17
N VAL A 291 12.20 3.39 3.04
CA VAL A 291 12.99 3.37 1.80
C VAL A 291 12.27 4.08 0.68
N GLU A 292 13.03 4.59 -0.29
CA GLU A 292 12.48 5.11 -1.52
C GLU A 292 12.44 4.01 -2.58
N LEU A 293 11.28 3.86 -3.22
CA LEU A 293 11.07 2.98 -4.36
C LEU A 293 10.69 3.77 -5.60
N LEU A 294 11.04 3.24 -6.76
CA LEU A 294 10.48 3.66 -8.03
C LEU A 294 9.17 2.91 -8.25
N VAL A 295 8.11 3.62 -8.58
CA VAL A 295 6.74 3.09 -8.67
C VAL A 295 6.17 3.40 -10.05
N ASP A 296 5.38 2.48 -10.61
CA ASP A 296 4.56 2.75 -11.79
C ASP A 296 3.15 3.24 -11.40
N PRO A 297 2.90 4.55 -11.37
CA PRO A 297 1.59 5.10 -10.97
C PRO A 297 0.49 4.88 -12.01
N SER A 298 0.82 4.44 -13.22
CA SER A 298 -0.15 4.13 -14.28
C SER A 298 -0.91 2.84 -13.99
N HIS A 299 -0.28 1.91 -13.25
CA HIS A 299 -0.93 0.67 -12.85
C HIS A 299 -2.00 0.92 -11.77
N PRO A 300 -3.19 0.31 -11.88
CA PRO A 300 -4.30 0.55 -10.95
C PRO A 300 -3.94 0.38 -9.47
N VAL A 301 -3.14 -0.62 -9.11
CA VAL A 301 -2.71 -0.86 -7.71
C VAL A 301 -1.85 0.29 -7.17
N MET A 302 -1.10 0.95 -8.03
CA MET A 302 -0.21 2.06 -7.65
C MET A 302 -0.81 3.44 -7.93
N SER A 303 -2.06 3.50 -8.37
CA SER A 303 -2.74 4.77 -8.64
C SER A 303 -2.73 5.69 -7.42
N GLY A 304 -2.36 6.95 -7.64
CA GLY A 304 -2.22 7.97 -6.60
C GLY A 304 -0.86 8.01 -5.92
N MET A 305 0.06 7.09 -6.25
CA MET A 305 1.45 7.16 -5.81
C MET A 305 2.25 8.11 -6.70
N GLU A 306 3.31 8.68 -6.13
CA GLU A 306 4.36 9.37 -6.90
C GLU A 306 5.34 8.33 -7.45
N GLU A 307 6.03 8.62 -8.56
CA GLU A 307 7.04 7.75 -9.15
C GLU A 307 8.17 7.38 -8.20
N ARG A 308 8.56 8.33 -7.35
CA ARG A 308 9.54 8.12 -6.27
C ARG A 308 8.80 8.21 -4.95
N SER A 309 8.44 7.06 -4.42
CA SER A 309 7.59 6.97 -3.24
C SER A 309 8.33 6.37 -2.05
N LYS A 310 8.01 6.85 -0.86
CA LYS A 310 8.57 6.37 0.39
C LYS A 310 7.65 5.31 0.97
N VAL A 311 8.21 4.14 1.26
CA VAL A 311 7.47 3.01 1.80
C VAL A 311 8.12 2.50 3.09
N PHE A 312 7.32 1.89 3.95
CA PHE A 312 7.84 1.23 5.16
C PHE A 312 8.10 -0.25 4.88
N ILE A 313 9.31 -0.69 5.16
CA ILE A 313 9.73 -2.09 5.07
C ILE A 313 10.13 -2.63 6.44
N GLY A 314 10.06 -3.94 6.61
CA GLY A 314 10.51 -4.61 7.84
C GLY A 314 10.44 -6.12 7.67
N GLY A 315 11.58 -6.76 7.42
CA GLY A 315 11.67 -8.15 7.03
C GLY A 315 10.93 -8.44 5.72
N SER A 316 11.00 -7.47 4.80
CA SER A 316 10.22 -7.44 3.56
C SER A 316 10.90 -8.25 2.47
N PRO A 317 10.15 -9.09 1.71
CA PRO A 317 10.69 -9.80 0.57
C PRO A 317 11.04 -8.85 -0.58
N VAL A 318 11.99 -9.26 -1.39
CA VAL A 318 12.42 -8.57 -2.62
C VAL A 318 12.36 -9.56 -3.76
N PHE A 319 11.77 -9.17 -4.87
CA PHE A 319 11.37 -10.12 -5.90
C PHE A 319 12.20 -10.01 -7.17
N THR A 320 12.40 -11.16 -7.82
CA THR A 320 12.76 -11.25 -9.23
C THR A 320 11.79 -12.17 -9.95
N THR A 321 11.64 -11.99 -11.26
CA THR A 321 10.78 -12.84 -12.08
C THR A 321 11.57 -14.02 -12.64
N GLU A 322 10.87 -15.13 -12.88
CA GLU A 322 11.43 -16.34 -13.48
C GLU A 322 10.81 -16.60 -14.85
N GLU A 323 11.31 -17.62 -15.56
CA GLU A 323 10.77 -18.02 -16.84
C GLU A 323 9.27 -18.33 -16.72
N GLY A 324 8.47 -17.81 -17.64
CA GLY A 324 7.01 -17.95 -17.62
C GLY A 324 6.27 -16.88 -16.80
N PHE A 325 6.97 -15.84 -16.31
CA PHE A 325 6.29 -14.71 -15.67
C PHE A 325 5.39 -13.98 -16.67
N GLU A 326 4.12 -13.85 -16.34
CA GLU A 326 3.15 -12.96 -16.97
C GLU A 326 2.60 -11.98 -15.93
N GLY A 327 2.68 -10.68 -16.21
CA GLY A 327 2.21 -9.67 -15.25
C GLY A 327 3.00 -8.38 -15.30
N HIS A 328 2.95 -7.60 -14.23
CA HIS A 328 3.54 -6.26 -14.16
C HIS A 328 4.44 -6.12 -12.93
N VAL A 329 5.56 -5.41 -13.08
CA VAL A 329 6.34 -4.90 -11.96
C VAL A 329 5.76 -3.57 -11.54
N LEU A 330 5.27 -3.48 -10.31
CA LEU A 330 4.55 -2.34 -9.78
C LEU A 330 5.45 -1.32 -9.10
N ALA A 331 6.50 -1.82 -8.47
CA ALA A 331 7.52 -1.02 -7.79
C ALA A 331 8.86 -1.74 -7.79
N LYS A 332 9.94 -0.98 -7.84
CA LYS A 332 11.32 -1.50 -7.82
C LYS A 332 12.23 -0.65 -6.96
N TYR A 333 13.31 -1.25 -6.50
CA TYR A 333 14.45 -0.52 -5.93
C TYR A 333 15.24 0.19 -7.04
N SER A 334 15.90 1.29 -6.69
CA SER A 334 16.84 1.96 -7.62
C SER A 334 17.99 1.01 -7.98
N GLU A 335 18.47 1.10 -9.19
CA GLU A 335 19.64 0.32 -9.66
C GLU A 335 20.95 0.77 -9.00
N ASN A 336 20.96 1.97 -8.44
CA ASN A 336 22.15 2.57 -7.84
C ASN A 336 21.83 3.31 -6.55
N GLY A 337 22.80 3.34 -5.64
CA GLY A 337 22.72 4.08 -4.39
C GLY A 337 21.89 3.38 -3.32
N SER A 338 21.82 4.02 -2.16
CA SER A 338 21.04 3.53 -1.03
C SER A 338 19.55 3.88 -1.19
N PRO A 339 18.63 2.93 -0.99
CA PRO A 339 17.23 3.24 -0.93
C PRO A 339 16.82 3.86 0.42
N LEU A 340 17.71 3.88 1.41
CA LEU A 340 17.41 4.27 2.78
C LEU A 340 17.08 5.75 2.91
N MET A 341 15.91 6.05 3.47
CA MET A 341 15.46 7.39 3.81
C MET A 341 15.45 7.63 5.33
N SER A 342 15.15 6.60 6.12
CA SER A 342 15.12 6.69 7.59
C SER A 342 15.21 5.29 8.20
N GLY A 343 15.93 5.15 9.30
CA GLY A 343 16.15 3.89 9.99
C GLY A 343 17.54 3.31 9.71
N TYR A 344 17.65 2.00 9.70
CA TYR A 344 18.88 1.27 9.44
C TYR A 344 18.68 0.24 8.32
N TYR A 345 19.65 0.17 7.43
CA TYR A 345 19.66 -0.74 6.28
C TYR A 345 21.07 -1.29 6.08
N LEU A 346 21.19 -2.58 5.85
CA LEU A 346 22.43 -3.26 5.55
C LEU A 346 22.25 -4.13 4.31
N GLY A 347 23.19 -4.13 3.39
CA GLY A 347 23.17 -5.00 2.21
C GLY A 347 22.32 -4.42 1.08
N GLU A 348 22.50 -3.16 0.77
CA GLU A 348 21.76 -2.45 -0.29
C GLU A 348 21.96 -3.09 -1.66
N GLU A 349 23.12 -3.67 -1.90
CA GLU A 349 23.52 -4.37 -3.13
C GLU A 349 22.63 -5.59 -3.44
N HIS A 350 22.03 -6.21 -2.40
CA HIS A 350 21.14 -7.36 -2.59
C HIS A 350 19.78 -6.99 -3.18
N VAL A 351 19.44 -5.70 -3.22
CA VAL A 351 18.10 -5.25 -3.64
C VAL A 351 18.11 -4.34 -4.86
N GLN A 352 19.26 -3.83 -5.25
CA GLN A 352 19.39 -2.86 -6.35
C GLN A 352 18.79 -3.40 -7.65
N GLY A 353 17.86 -2.62 -8.23
CA GLY A 353 17.16 -2.95 -9.46
C GLY A 353 16.05 -4.02 -9.33
N TYR A 354 15.99 -4.75 -8.21
CA TYR A 354 14.98 -5.78 -8.01
C TYR A 354 13.61 -5.22 -7.68
N ALA A 355 12.58 -6.04 -7.93
CA ALA A 355 11.20 -5.63 -7.72
C ALA A 355 10.81 -5.65 -6.23
N ALA A 356 10.03 -4.64 -5.82
CA ALA A 356 9.45 -4.54 -4.49
C ALA A 356 7.94 -4.84 -4.46
N ALA A 357 7.28 -4.82 -5.61
CA ALA A 357 5.88 -5.22 -5.74
C ALA A 357 5.60 -5.73 -7.15
N LEU A 358 4.74 -6.74 -7.25
CA LEU A 358 4.36 -7.41 -8.50
C LEU A 358 2.85 -7.59 -8.58
N ASP A 359 2.31 -7.56 -9.79
CA ASP A 359 1.01 -8.12 -10.16
C ASP A 359 1.25 -9.30 -11.08
N VAL A 360 1.01 -10.51 -10.60
CA VAL A 360 1.26 -11.77 -11.31
C VAL A 360 -0.05 -12.32 -11.85
N LYS A 361 -0.12 -12.58 -13.15
CA LYS A 361 -1.24 -13.31 -13.75
C LYS A 361 -1.17 -14.79 -13.36
N TYR A 362 -2.28 -15.33 -12.88
CA TYR A 362 -2.34 -16.73 -12.46
C TYR A 362 -3.70 -17.35 -12.82
N GLY A 363 -3.72 -18.18 -13.84
CA GLY A 363 -4.98 -18.63 -14.45
C GLY A 363 -5.77 -17.45 -15.01
N ASP A 364 -7.06 -17.35 -14.66
CA ASP A 364 -7.91 -16.21 -15.02
C ASP A 364 -7.83 -15.06 -14.01
N GLY A 365 -7.11 -15.23 -12.89
CA GLY A 365 -6.99 -14.27 -11.80
C GLY A 365 -5.62 -13.62 -11.69
N ARG A 366 -5.41 -13.00 -10.53
CA ARG A 366 -4.21 -12.22 -10.23
C ARG A 366 -3.69 -12.49 -8.82
N VAL A 367 -2.36 -12.43 -8.66
CA VAL A 367 -1.71 -12.40 -7.36
C VAL A 367 -0.90 -11.12 -7.25
N VAL A 368 -1.31 -10.24 -6.33
CA VAL A 368 -0.58 -9.01 -6.02
C VAL A 368 0.36 -9.26 -4.87
N LEU A 369 1.66 -9.14 -5.11
CA LEU A 369 2.71 -9.30 -4.12
C LEU A 369 3.23 -7.92 -3.70
N LEU A 370 2.97 -7.50 -2.45
CA LEU A 370 3.49 -6.25 -1.89
C LEU A 370 4.66 -6.55 -0.95
N GLY A 371 5.89 -6.36 -1.40
CA GLY A 371 7.11 -6.54 -0.62
C GLY A 371 7.41 -5.40 0.34
N PHE A 372 6.37 -4.74 0.87
CA PHE A 372 6.44 -3.71 1.89
C PHE A 372 5.14 -3.67 2.70
N ARG A 373 5.07 -2.83 3.73
CA ARG A 373 3.92 -2.77 4.66
C ARG A 373 3.16 -1.46 4.48
N PRO A 374 2.21 -1.37 3.54
CA PRO A 374 1.54 -0.11 3.19
C PRO A 374 0.64 0.45 4.31
N GLN A 375 0.25 -0.38 5.29
CA GLN A 375 -0.68 -0.03 6.37
C GLN A 375 -0.06 -0.13 7.77
N TRP A 376 1.25 -0.34 7.88
CA TRP A 376 1.93 -0.66 9.13
C TRP A 376 1.60 0.30 10.26
N ARG A 377 1.04 -0.22 11.35
CA ARG A 377 0.60 0.52 12.55
C ARG A 377 -0.30 1.72 12.28
N GLY A 378 -0.97 1.78 11.13
CA GLY A 378 -1.80 2.91 10.72
C GLY A 378 -1.01 4.21 10.52
N GLN A 379 0.29 4.16 10.25
CA GLN A 379 1.18 5.32 10.18
C GLN A 379 1.55 5.75 8.75
N PRO A 380 1.81 4.84 7.78
CA PRO A 380 2.28 5.26 6.45
C PRO A 380 1.12 5.74 5.57
N PHE A 381 0.56 6.89 5.90
CA PHE A 381 -0.57 7.51 5.16
C PHE A 381 -0.28 7.68 3.66
N GLY A 382 0.99 7.89 3.31
CA GLY A 382 1.43 7.99 1.93
C GLY A 382 1.17 6.74 1.09
N THR A 383 1.13 5.55 1.73
CA THR A 383 0.96 4.26 1.06
C THR A 383 -0.38 3.57 1.32
N PHE A 384 -1.28 4.13 2.14
CA PHE A 384 -2.62 3.56 2.36
C PHE A 384 -3.37 3.30 1.06
N LYS A 385 -3.22 4.20 0.09
CA LYS A 385 -3.84 4.06 -1.24
C LYS A 385 -3.42 2.78 -1.96
N VAL A 386 -2.19 2.31 -1.78
CA VAL A 386 -1.73 1.03 -2.35
C VAL A 386 -2.53 -0.13 -1.76
N PHE A 387 -2.73 -0.13 -0.43
CA PHE A 387 -3.53 -1.15 0.22
C PHE A 387 -5.00 -1.11 -0.24
N PHE A 388 -5.58 0.09 -0.34
CA PHE A 388 -6.96 0.24 -0.83
C PHE A 388 -7.10 -0.19 -2.28
N ASN A 389 -6.20 0.25 -3.15
CA ASN A 389 -6.23 -0.13 -4.55
C ASN A 389 -6.09 -1.64 -4.73
N ALA A 390 -5.16 -2.28 -3.99
CA ALA A 390 -5.01 -3.72 -4.03
C ALA A 390 -6.27 -4.45 -3.53
N ALA A 391 -6.89 -3.97 -2.44
CA ALA A 391 -8.15 -4.53 -1.92
C ALA A 391 -9.35 -4.32 -2.87
N LEU A 392 -9.30 -3.31 -3.74
CA LEU A 392 -10.31 -3.01 -4.75
C LEU A 392 -9.95 -3.54 -6.15
N TYR A 393 -8.85 -4.28 -6.27
CA TYR A 393 -8.32 -4.76 -7.54
C TYR A 393 -9.09 -5.98 -8.04
N SER A 394 -10.35 -5.74 -8.45
CA SER A 394 -11.18 -6.75 -9.10
C SER A 394 -10.74 -7.02 -10.53
N SER A 395 -11.30 -8.08 -11.15
CA SER A 395 -11.00 -8.42 -12.54
C SER A 395 -11.31 -7.30 -13.53
N GLU A 396 -12.34 -6.49 -13.26
CA GLU A 396 -12.70 -5.33 -14.09
C GLU A 396 -11.66 -4.22 -14.02
N VAL A 397 -11.06 -4.01 -12.86
CA VAL A 397 -9.97 -3.04 -12.67
C VAL A 397 -8.67 -3.59 -13.26
N ALA A 398 -8.39 -4.87 -13.02
CA ALA A 398 -7.20 -5.55 -13.54
C ALA A 398 -7.13 -5.54 -15.08
N ALA A 399 -8.27 -5.69 -15.73
CA ALA A 399 -8.36 -5.64 -17.21
C ALA A 399 -8.00 -4.26 -17.80
N GLN A 400 -7.78 -3.24 -16.96
CA GLN A 400 -7.42 -1.90 -17.39
C GLN A 400 -5.97 -1.54 -17.07
N ALA A 401 -5.18 -2.46 -16.52
CA ALA A 401 -3.76 -2.23 -16.29
C ALA A 401 -3.06 -1.97 -17.64
N PRO A 402 -2.39 -0.83 -17.82
CA PRO A 402 -1.66 -0.59 -19.06
C PRO A 402 -0.39 -1.43 -19.09
N GLU A 403 -0.02 -1.85 -20.30
CA GLU A 403 1.29 -2.45 -20.51
C GLU A 403 2.38 -1.39 -20.32
N ASN A 404 3.41 -1.71 -19.54
CA ASN A 404 4.53 -0.85 -19.26
C ASN A 404 5.83 -1.67 -19.14
N ASP A 405 6.20 -2.33 -20.24
CA ASP A 405 7.36 -3.22 -20.31
C ASP A 405 8.68 -2.49 -20.08
N ASP A 406 8.71 -1.19 -20.37
CA ASP A 406 9.90 -0.35 -20.20
C ASP A 406 10.17 0.04 -18.73
N PHE A 407 9.20 -0.17 -17.83
CA PHE A 407 9.35 0.23 -16.44
C PHE A 407 10.44 -0.57 -15.71
N TRP A 408 10.61 -1.84 -16.04
CA TRP A 408 11.55 -2.71 -15.35
C TRP A 408 12.29 -3.66 -16.28
N THR A 409 13.59 -3.78 -16.07
CA THR A 409 14.42 -4.82 -16.67
C THR A 409 14.99 -5.69 -15.55
N LYS A 410 14.93 -7.01 -15.73
CA LYS A 410 15.47 -7.95 -14.75
C LYS A 410 16.95 -7.69 -14.55
N PRO A 411 17.42 -7.45 -13.30
CA PRO A 411 18.85 -7.32 -13.04
C PRO A 411 19.62 -8.58 -13.43
N GLU A 412 20.77 -8.41 -14.04
CA GLU A 412 21.71 -9.51 -14.24
C GLU A 412 22.27 -9.93 -12.87
N LYS A 413 22.24 -11.22 -12.59
CA LYS A 413 22.84 -11.74 -11.37
C LYS A 413 24.36 -11.52 -11.49
N PRO A 414 25.01 -10.91 -10.47
CA PRO A 414 26.48 -10.83 -10.48
C PRO A 414 27.06 -12.23 -10.69
N GLU A 415 27.97 -12.37 -11.66
CA GLU A 415 28.71 -13.61 -11.81
C GLU A 415 29.38 -13.90 -10.46
N SER A 416 29.05 -15.01 -9.83
CA SER A 416 29.77 -15.49 -8.66
C SER A 416 31.24 -15.65 -9.11
N GLU A 417 32.15 -14.98 -8.44
CA GLU A 417 33.57 -15.30 -8.59
C GLU A 417 33.70 -16.80 -8.31
N GLU A 418 33.81 -17.58 -9.38
CA GLU A 418 34.20 -18.98 -9.25
C GLU A 418 35.53 -18.96 -8.50
N GLU A 419 35.55 -19.55 -7.29
CA GLU A 419 36.77 -19.83 -6.58
C GLU A 419 37.73 -20.52 -7.58
N GLU A 420 38.73 -19.80 -8.09
CA GLU A 420 39.87 -20.39 -8.74
C GLU A 420 40.50 -21.32 -7.71
N GLY A 421 40.06 -22.56 -7.76
CA GLY A 421 40.64 -23.62 -6.96
C GLY A 421 42.12 -23.70 -7.25
N ASP A 422 42.91 -23.18 -6.31
CA ASP A 422 44.39 -23.29 -6.30
C ASP A 422 44.77 -24.78 -6.28
N GLY A 423 44.99 -25.28 -7.48
CA GLY A 423 45.53 -26.59 -7.74
C GLY A 423 47.00 -26.67 -7.40
N ASN A 424 47.34 -26.49 -6.14
CA ASN A 424 48.75 -26.66 -5.72
C ASN A 424 48.98 -28.12 -5.27
N GLY A 425 49.38 -28.93 -6.24
CA GLY A 425 49.83 -30.30 -6.04
C GLY A 425 51.05 -30.38 -5.08
N ARG A 426 50.85 -31.12 -4.03
CA ARG A 426 52.00 -31.60 -3.24
C ARG A 426 52.52 -32.89 -3.85
N ARG A 427 53.77 -32.81 -4.25
CA ARG A 427 54.67 -33.96 -4.33
C ARG A 427 55.25 -34.24 -2.95
#